data_1ee7491ea2a8ed6c834f5220e51cdb31
#
_entry.id   1ee7491ea2a8ed6c834f5220e51cdb31
#
_cell.length_a   1.000
_cell.length_b   1.000
_cell.length_c   1.000
_cell.angle_alpha   90.00
_cell.angle_beta   90.00
_cell.angle_gamma   90.00
#
_symmetry.space_group_name_H-M   'P 1'
#
loop_
_entity.id
_entity.type
_entity.pdbx_description
1 polymer ?
#
loop_
_entity_poly.entity_id
_entity_poly.type
_entity_poly.pdbx_seq_one_letter_code
_entity_poly.pdbx_strand_id
1 'polypeptide(L)'
;LITFSRNFGKEAAISAGLEAGKKYNAVLIMDADLQHPPAFIIDLINTYQNENCDMVYAFKENRQKEGLLSRIFSKVFYGLININNRYTIPKNAGDFRILSQEVVNAILKLPENEKFMKGLYAWVGYKQIGIPYLPDERKYGKSFFSIWNLLFLSIDGITSFSITPLRMMSMIGLSISILSVFYFLFIIFERLFLNTSIPGLTSIFVLVSFFGGVQLICLGIIGEYIGKILMEAKRRPSYIIKKNMNITKGVVK
;
A
#
# COMPACT_ATOMS: atom_id res chain seq x y z
N LEU A 1 -16.46 22.73 -4.39
CA LEU A 1 -15.47 22.18 -5.33
C LEU A 1 -14.07 22.62 -4.91
N ILE A 2 -13.16 21.67 -4.71
CA ILE A 2 -11.75 21.92 -4.40
C ILE A 2 -10.92 21.67 -5.65
N THR A 3 -10.15 22.65 -6.09
CA THR A 3 -9.27 22.52 -7.25
C THR A 3 -7.83 22.67 -6.81
N PHE A 4 -6.98 21.71 -7.20
CA PHE A 4 -5.56 21.73 -6.90
C PHE A 4 -4.76 22.56 -7.94
N SER A 5 -3.57 23.00 -7.54
CA SER A 5 -2.65 23.71 -8.45
C SER A 5 -2.10 22.83 -9.57
N ARG A 6 -2.02 21.52 -9.33
CA ARG A 6 -1.66 20.46 -10.30
C ARG A 6 -2.30 19.14 -9.87
N ASN A 7 -2.11 18.08 -10.63
CA ASN A 7 -2.49 16.73 -10.19
C ASN A 7 -1.53 16.28 -9.06
N PHE A 8 -2.08 16.01 -7.86
CA PHE A 8 -1.40 15.47 -6.69
C PHE A 8 -1.77 14.01 -6.40
N GLY A 9 -2.59 13.40 -7.25
CA GLY A 9 -3.04 12.03 -7.11
C GLY A 9 -4.33 11.87 -6.30
N LYS A 10 -4.83 10.63 -6.28
CA LYS A 10 -6.10 10.24 -5.66
C LYS A 10 -6.07 10.41 -4.14
N GLU A 11 -5.01 9.96 -3.50
CA GLU A 11 -4.88 9.99 -2.04
C GLU A 11 -4.90 11.41 -1.48
N ALA A 12 -4.25 12.33 -2.18
CA ALA A 12 -4.32 13.76 -1.86
C ALA A 12 -5.74 14.33 -2.02
N ALA A 13 -6.46 13.90 -3.06
CA ALA A 13 -7.85 14.32 -3.26
C ALA A 13 -8.77 13.81 -2.15
N ILE A 14 -8.60 12.56 -1.71
CA ILE A 14 -9.34 12.00 -0.57
C ILE A 14 -9.01 12.79 0.69
N SER A 15 -7.73 13.07 0.98
CA SER A 15 -7.30 13.85 2.14
C SER A 15 -7.94 15.25 2.18
N ALA A 16 -7.95 15.95 1.04
CA ALA A 16 -8.60 17.26 0.94
C ALA A 16 -10.12 17.18 1.12
N GLY A 17 -10.75 16.13 0.62
CA GLY A 17 -12.18 15.84 0.81
C GLY A 17 -12.52 15.59 2.27
N LEU A 18 -11.71 14.78 2.97
CA LEU A 18 -11.85 14.51 4.41
C LEU A 18 -11.69 15.79 5.23
N GLU A 19 -10.68 16.62 4.92
CA GLU A 19 -10.47 17.90 5.60
C GLU A 19 -11.67 18.86 5.43
N ALA A 20 -12.25 18.91 4.24
CA ALA A 20 -13.46 19.70 4.00
C ALA A 20 -14.70 19.09 4.68
N GLY A 21 -14.73 17.77 4.81
CA GLY A 21 -15.83 16.98 5.38
C GLY A 21 -15.81 16.87 6.91
N LYS A 22 -14.72 17.18 7.58
CA LYS A 22 -14.52 16.93 9.03
C LYS A 22 -15.57 17.54 9.97
N LYS A 23 -16.30 18.55 9.51
CA LYS A 23 -17.38 19.21 10.26
C LYS A 23 -18.72 18.47 10.22
N TYR A 24 -18.87 17.44 9.39
CA TYR A 24 -20.08 16.66 9.26
C TYR A 24 -20.01 15.39 10.09
N ASN A 25 -21.15 14.84 10.46
CA ASN A 25 -21.25 13.63 11.30
C ASN A 25 -20.68 12.39 10.61
N ALA A 26 -20.74 12.32 9.28
CA ALA A 26 -20.14 11.26 8.48
C ALA A 26 -19.70 11.77 7.11
N VAL A 27 -18.72 11.11 6.51
CA VAL A 27 -18.19 11.42 5.18
C VAL A 27 -18.26 10.16 4.32
N LEU A 28 -18.91 10.27 3.18
CA LEU A 28 -18.92 9.24 2.15
C LEU A 28 -17.82 9.52 1.12
N ILE A 29 -17.01 8.52 0.84
CA ILE A 29 -15.98 8.56 -0.21
C ILE A 29 -16.48 7.71 -1.37
N MET A 30 -16.43 8.25 -2.60
CA MET A 30 -16.83 7.56 -3.81
C MET A 30 -15.96 8.03 -4.98
N ASP A 31 -15.53 7.09 -5.84
CA ASP A 31 -14.83 7.43 -7.09
C ASP A 31 -15.82 8.02 -8.12
N ALA A 32 -15.33 8.96 -8.92
CA ALA A 32 -16.14 9.65 -9.93
C ALA A 32 -16.18 8.93 -11.30
N ASP A 33 -15.70 7.67 -11.39
CA ASP A 33 -15.64 6.88 -12.63
C ASP A 33 -16.94 6.12 -12.95
N LEU A 34 -17.98 6.36 -12.16
CA LEU A 34 -19.31 5.74 -12.29
C LEU A 34 -19.32 4.20 -12.15
N GLN A 35 -18.27 3.61 -11.60
CA GLN A 35 -18.25 2.18 -11.27
C GLN A 35 -18.97 1.86 -9.94
N HIS A 36 -19.18 2.87 -9.12
CA HIS A 36 -19.91 2.74 -7.87
C HIS A 36 -21.38 3.11 -8.10
N PRO A 37 -22.33 2.14 -7.97
CA PRO A 37 -23.74 2.41 -8.16
C PRO A 37 -24.23 3.46 -7.14
N PRO A 38 -24.80 4.60 -7.55
CA PRO A 38 -25.32 5.59 -6.60
C PRO A 38 -26.40 5.05 -5.67
N ALA A 39 -27.21 4.09 -6.14
CA ALA A 39 -28.22 3.43 -5.32
C ALA A 39 -27.64 2.71 -4.11
N PHE A 40 -26.40 2.18 -4.21
CA PHE A 40 -25.74 1.48 -3.12
C PHE A 40 -25.32 2.39 -1.95
N ILE A 41 -25.36 3.72 -2.15
CA ILE A 41 -25.14 4.70 -1.08
C ILE A 41 -26.16 4.52 0.05
N ILE A 42 -27.41 4.17 -0.31
CA ILE A 42 -28.48 3.95 0.66
C ILE A 42 -28.15 2.75 1.55
N ASP A 43 -27.62 1.67 0.97
CA ASP A 43 -27.24 0.47 1.72
C ASP A 43 -26.07 0.76 2.68
N LEU A 44 -25.08 1.56 2.23
CA LEU A 44 -23.99 2.01 3.08
C LEU A 44 -24.48 2.83 4.28
N ILE A 45 -25.41 3.77 4.04
CA ILE A 45 -25.99 4.62 5.10
C ILE A 45 -26.82 3.78 6.06
N ASN A 46 -27.68 2.91 5.56
CA ASN A 46 -28.52 2.05 6.39
C ASN A 46 -27.67 1.13 7.29
N THR A 47 -26.63 0.52 6.72
CA THR A 47 -25.70 -0.31 7.50
C THR A 47 -24.99 0.52 8.55
N TYR A 48 -24.50 1.72 8.20
CA TYR A 48 -23.83 2.61 9.12
C TYR A 48 -24.72 3.04 10.30
N GLN A 49 -26.01 3.28 10.05
CA GLN A 49 -26.94 3.71 11.09
C GLN A 49 -27.42 2.56 11.98
N ASN A 50 -27.59 1.34 11.39
CA ASN A 50 -28.20 0.21 12.11
C ASN A 50 -27.19 -0.65 12.87
N GLU A 51 -25.91 -0.70 12.42
CA GLU A 51 -24.92 -1.67 12.88
C GLU A 51 -23.88 -1.03 13.80
N ASN A 52 -24.14 -0.15 14.67
CA ASN A 52 -23.19 0.43 15.63
C ASN A 52 -21.71 0.21 15.23
N CYS A 53 -21.30 0.83 14.14
CA CYS A 53 -19.95 0.78 13.57
C CYS A 53 -19.46 2.18 13.18
N ASP A 54 -18.15 2.34 13.07
CA ASP A 54 -17.50 3.62 12.77
C ASP A 54 -17.22 3.81 11.29
N MET A 55 -17.14 2.69 10.56
CA MET A 55 -16.90 2.67 9.11
C MET A 55 -17.72 1.56 8.44
N VAL A 56 -18.25 1.85 7.27
CA VAL A 56 -18.80 0.82 6.34
C VAL A 56 -18.10 0.96 5.00
N TYR A 57 -17.56 -0.13 4.47
CA TYR A 57 -16.89 -0.13 3.18
C TYR A 57 -17.53 -1.13 2.23
N ALA A 58 -17.56 -0.78 0.96
CA ALA A 58 -17.99 -1.66 -0.11
C ALA A 58 -16.80 -2.50 -0.61
N PHE A 59 -17.02 -3.81 -0.81
CA PHE A 59 -16.04 -4.68 -1.46
C PHE A 59 -16.64 -5.41 -2.65
N LYS A 60 -15.82 -5.62 -3.68
CA LYS A 60 -16.26 -6.31 -4.90
C LYS A 60 -16.45 -7.79 -4.63
N GLU A 61 -17.69 -8.29 -4.84
CA GLU A 61 -18.04 -9.69 -4.58
C GLU A 61 -17.34 -10.65 -5.55
N ASN A 62 -17.14 -10.28 -6.81
CA ASN A 62 -16.64 -11.18 -7.84
C ASN A 62 -15.38 -10.64 -8.56
N ARG A 63 -14.24 -11.33 -8.37
CA ARG A 63 -12.99 -11.12 -9.11
C ARG A 63 -12.75 -12.16 -10.21
N GLN A 64 -13.79 -12.86 -10.69
CA GLN A 64 -13.62 -13.95 -11.67
C GLN A 64 -13.00 -13.50 -13.00
N LYS A 65 -13.06 -12.22 -13.34
CA LYS A 65 -12.47 -11.65 -14.56
C LYS A 65 -11.00 -11.19 -14.41
N GLU A 66 -10.38 -11.33 -13.23
CA GLU A 66 -8.97 -10.95 -13.06
C GLU A 66 -8.04 -12.08 -13.51
N GLY A 67 -7.01 -11.73 -14.28
CA GLY A 67 -5.99 -12.68 -14.73
C GLY A 67 -5.24 -13.35 -13.58
N LEU A 68 -4.77 -14.59 -13.80
CA LEU A 68 -4.01 -15.38 -12.81
C LEU A 68 -2.85 -14.61 -12.17
N LEU A 69 -2.09 -13.85 -12.96
CA LEU A 69 -0.97 -13.04 -12.49
C LEU A 69 -1.43 -11.97 -11.48
N SER A 70 -2.54 -11.25 -11.77
CA SER A 70 -3.10 -10.25 -10.85
C SER A 70 -3.51 -10.85 -9.52
N ARG A 71 -4.06 -12.09 -9.53
CA ARG A 71 -4.41 -12.82 -8.30
C ARG A 71 -3.18 -13.20 -7.47
N ILE A 72 -2.11 -13.67 -8.11
CA ILE A 72 -0.86 -14.03 -7.44
C ILE A 72 -0.25 -12.77 -6.81
N PHE A 73 -0.13 -11.67 -7.56
CA PHE A 73 0.40 -10.41 -7.06
C PHE A 73 -0.44 -9.86 -5.89
N SER A 74 -1.77 -9.89 -5.99
CA SER A 74 -2.65 -9.51 -4.87
C SER A 74 -2.44 -10.38 -3.64
N LYS A 75 -2.31 -11.71 -3.81
CA LYS A 75 -2.08 -12.64 -2.70
C LYS A 75 -0.74 -12.37 -2.00
N VAL A 76 0.32 -12.16 -2.77
CA VAL A 76 1.66 -11.82 -2.25
C VAL A 76 1.62 -10.45 -1.55
N PHE A 77 1.03 -9.44 -2.17
CA PHE A 77 0.89 -8.10 -1.62
C PHE A 77 0.18 -8.11 -0.27
N TYR A 78 -1.05 -8.67 -0.19
CA TYR A 78 -1.80 -8.75 1.06
C TYR A 78 -1.15 -9.68 2.08
N GLY A 79 -0.43 -10.71 1.62
CA GLY A 79 0.40 -11.55 2.48
C GLY A 79 1.50 -10.73 3.16
N LEU A 80 2.34 -10.07 2.39
CA LEU A 80 3.47 -9.29 2.91
C LEU A 80 3.05 -8.11 3.78
N ILE A 81 1.97 -7.40 3.40
CA ILE A 81 1.52 -6.23 4.14
C ILE A 81 0.85 -6.62 5.47
N ASN A 82 0.20 -7.79 5.54
CA ASN A 82 -0.47 -8.26 6.76
C ASN A 82 0.45 -9.12 7.66
N ILE A 83 1.64 -9.52 7.20
CA ILE A 83 2.62 -10.21 8.03
C ILE A 83 3.14 -9.25 9.11
N ASN A 84 3.08 -9.67 10.38
CA ASN A 84 3.51 -8.92 11.55
C ASN A 84 2.79 -7.58 11.81
N ASN A 85 1.73 -7.24 11.09
CA ASN A 85 0.90 -6.08 11.41
C ASN A 85 -0.15 -6.47 12.47
N ARG A 86 -0.35 -5.58 13.45
CA ARG A 86 -1.39 -5.73 14.49
C ARG A 86 -2.81 -5.49 13.97
N TYR A 87 -2.95 -5.09 12.71
CA TYR A 87 -4.20 -4.81 12.01
C TYR A 87 -4.19 -5.52 10.66
N THR A 88 -5.37 -5.86 10.18
CA THR A 88 -5.52 -6.54 8.88
C THR A 88 -6.17 -5.61 7.88
N ILE A 89 -5.51 -5.39 6.75
CA ILE A 89 -6.11 -4.66 5.64
C ILE A 89 -7.07 -5.61 4.91
N PRO A 90 -8.38 -5.28 4.85
CA PRO A 90 -9.36 -6.15 4.21
C PRO A 90 -9.06 -6.31 2.73
N LYS A 91 -9.10 -7.57 2.26
CA LYS A 91 -8.95 -7.87 0.84
C LYS A 91 -10.12 -7.31 0.07
N ASN A 92 -9.87 -6.79 -1.13
CA ASN A 92 -10.90 -6.26 -2.05
C ASN A 92 -11.65 -5.01 -1.57
N ALA A 93 -11.32 -4.47 -0.38
CA ALA A 93 -11.87 -3.20 0.07
C ALA A 93 -11.39 -2.06 -0.84
N GLY A 94 -12.36 -1.32 -1.40
CA GLY A 94 -12.13 -0.10 -2.16
C GLY A 94 -12.16 1.15 -1.26
N ASP A 95 -12.10 2.31 -1.92
CA ASP A 95 -12.27 3.60 -1.25
C ASP A 95 -13.75 3.99 -1.14
N PHE A 96 -14.68 3.20 -1.72
CA PHE A 96 -16.12 3.41 -1.60
C PHE A 96 -16.57 3.03 -0.19
N ARG A 97 -16.74 4.04 0.67
CA ARG A 97 -17.00 3.85 2.09
C ARG A 97 -17.62 5.08 2.76
N ILE A 98 -18.29 4.84 3.88
CA ILE A 98 -18.72 5.87 4.81
C ILE A 98 -17.86 5.82 6.06
N LEU A 99 -17.45 6.98 6.57
CA LEU A 99 -16.61 7.17 7.74
C LEU A 99 -17.31 8.06 8.74
N SER A 100 -17.28 7.70 10.02
CA SER A 100 -17.72 8.59 11.09
C SER A 100 -16.80 9.81 11.21
N GLN A 101 -17.29 10.88 11.84
CA GLN A 101 -16.49 12.06 12.12
C GLN A 101 -15.23 11.72 12.96
N GLU A 102 -15.35 10.79 13.89
CA GLU A 102 -14.24 10.34 14.74
C GLU A 102 -13.12 9.71 13.91
N VAL A 103 -13.48 8.82 12.98
CA VAL A 103 -12.53 8.20 12.05
C VAL A 103 -11.86 9.24 11.17
N VAL A 104 -12.65 10.17 10.60
CA VAL A 104 -12.11 11.27 9.78
C VAL A 104 -11.09 12.09 10.57
N ASN A 105 -11.44 12.46 11.80
CA ASN A 105 -10.55 13.23 12.66
C ASN A 105 -9.28 12.43 13.04
N ALA A 106 -9.40 11.13 13.27
CA ALA A 106 -8.26 10.27 13.55
C ALA A 106 -7.30 10.20 12.35
N ILE A 107 -7.81 9.99 11.12
CA ILE A 107 -7.01 9.96 9.90
C ILE A 107 -6.33 11.30 9.61
N LEU A 108 -7.02 12.41 9.85
CA LEU A 108 -6.48 13.75 9.62
C LEU A 108 -5.37 14.12 10.61
N LYS A 109 -5.33 13.52 11.79
CA LYS A 109 -4.25 13.71 12.78
C LYS A 109 -2.95 13.01 12.41
N LEU A 110 -3.01 12.04 11.49
CA LEU A 110 -1.81 11.29 11.08
C LEU A 110 -0.90 12.20 10.25
N PRO A 111 0.39 12.30 10.64
CA PRO A 111 1.31 13.27 10.06
C PRO A 111 1.89 12.88 8.70
N GLU A 112 1.61 11.67 8.21
CA GLU A 112 2.15 11.18 6.96
C GLU A 112 1.79 12.07 5.77
N ASN A 113 2.77 12.43 4.96
CA ASN A 113 2.58 13.20 3.74
C ASN A 113 2.11 12.31 2.59
N GLU A 114 2.68 11.13 2.45
CA GLU A 114 2.27 10.13 1.48
C GLU A 114 1.31 9.15 2.14
N LYS A 115 0.02 9.41 2.00
CA LYS A 115 -1.04 8.61 2.60
C LYS A 115 -1.45 7.47 1.67
N PHE A 116 -1.34 6.22 2.15
CA PHE A 116 -2.01 5.09 1.53
C PHE A 116 -3.31 4.82 2.29
N MET A 117 -4.40 5.40 1.81
CA MET A 117 -5.68 5.44 2.55
C MET A 117 -6.17 4.06 2.97
N LYS A 118 -6.03 3.03 2.13
CA LYS A 118 -6.44 1.66 2.49
C LYS A 118 -5.74 1.11 3.73
N GLY A 119 -4.46 1.43 3.89
CA GLY A 119 -3.70 1.08 5.09
C GLY A 119 -4.15 1.88 6.30
N LEU A 120 -4.37 3.19 6.13
CA LEU A 120 -4.77 4.08 7.22
C LEU A 120 -6.14 3.73 7.78
N TYR A 121 -7.11 3.36 6.94
CA TYR A 121 -8.43 2.90 7.42
C TYR A 121 -8.33 1.68 8.34
N ALA A 122 -7.40 0.76 8.05
CA ALA A 122 -7.17 -0.39 8.92
C ALA A 122 -6.35 -0.03 10.17
N TRP A 123 -5.38 0.88 10.00
CA TRP A 123 -4.45 1.28 11.06
C TRP A 123 -5.15 2.01 12.22
N VAL A 124 -6.12 2.87 11.94
CA VAL A 124 -6.86 3.62 12.97
C VAL A 124 -7.69 2.73 13.89
N GLY A 125 -7.95 1.46 13.54
CA GLY A 125 -8.45 0.42 14.45
C GLY A 125 -9.93 0.53 14.83
N TYR A 126 -10.70 1.42 14.20
CA TYR A 126 -12.14 1.57 14.44
C TYR A 126 -12.94 0.39 13.89
N LYS A 127 -14.14 0.16 14.45
CA LYS A 127 -15.02 -0.93 14.02
C LYS A 127 -15.51 -0.71 12.59
N GLN A 128 -15.17 -1.64 11.68
CA GLN A 128 -15.53 -1.55 10.27
C GLN A 128 -16.35 -2.75 9.82
N ILE A 129 -17.35 -2.51 8.98
CA ILE A 129 -18.20 -3.52 8.37
C ILE A 129 -18.06 -3.44 6.86
N GLY A 130 -17.85 -4.59 6.23
CA GLY A 130 -17.81 -4.70 4.77
C GLY A 130 -19.14 -5.18 4.22
N ILE A 131 -19.64 -4.54 3.16
CA ILE A 131 -20.79 -5.02 2.42
C ILE A 131 -20.42 -5.29 0.96
N PRO A 132 -20.85 -6.44 0.40
CA PRO A 132 -20.54 -6.80 -0.98
C PRO A 132 -21.35 -5.94 -1.95
N TYR A 133 -20.72 -5.54 -3.06
CA TYR A 133 -21.42 -4.90 -4.16
C TYR A 133 -20.97 -5.43 -5.52
N LEU A 134 -21.85 -5.34 -6.49
CA LEU A 134 -21.55 -5.62 -7.89
C LEU A 134 -21.20 -4.30 -8.58
N PRO A 135 -19.96 -4.14 -9.07
CA PRO A 135 -19.58 -2.92 -9.78
C PRO A 135 -20.29 -2.83 -11.11
N ASP A 136 -20.74 -1.64 -11.46
CA ASP A 136 -21.24 -1.35 -12.81
C ASP A 136 -20.08 -1.44 -13.84
N GLU A 137 -20.43 -1.74 -15.08
CA GLU A 137 -19.45 -1.74 -16.16
C GLU A 137 -18.92 -0.32 -16.37
N ARG A 138 -17.60 -0.23 -16.58
CA ARG A 138 -16.93 1.05 -16.79
C ARG A 138 -17.47 1.72 -18.06
N LYS A 139 -18.19 2.83 -17.91
CA LYS A 139 -18.78 3.55 -19.04
C LYS A 139 -17.77 4.39 -19.82
N TYR A 140 -16.68 4.86 -19.15
CA TYR A 140 -15.66 5.72 -19.72
C TYR A 140 -14.26 5.37 -19.21
N GLY A 141 -13.25 5.52 -20.10
CA GLY A 141 -11.83 5.38 -19.76
C GLY A 141 -11.25 3.97 -19.99
N LYS A 142 -9.95 3.94 -20.34
CA LYS A 142 -9.16 2.70 -20.44
C LYS A 142 -8.46 2.45 -19.10
N SER A 143 -8.33 1.18 -18.70
CA SER A 143 -7.50 0.83 -17.55
C SER A 143 -6.05 1.20 -17.83
N PHE A 144 -5.50 2.15 -17.08
CA PHE A 144 -4.09 2.58 -17.17
C PHE A 144 -3.12 1.62 -16.44
N PHE A 145 -3.59 0.47 -15.96
CA PHE A 145 -2.77 -0.46 -15.21
C PHE A 145 -1.95 -1.36 -16.13
N SER A 146 -0.77 -0.86 -16.54
CA SER A 146 0.30 -1.72 -17.00
C SER A 146 0.80 -2.62 -15.85
N ILE A 147 1.31 -3.82 -16.16
CA ILE A 147 1.93 -4.73 -15.18
C ILE A 147 3.03 -4.01 -14.40
N TRP A 148 3.81 -3.16 -15.06
CA TRP A 148 4.84 -2.34 -14.42
C TRP A 148 4.28 -1.36 -13.38
N ASN A 149 3.18 -0.70 -13.70
CA ASN A 149 2.51 0.21 -12.76
C ASN A 149 1.96 -0.53 -11.54
N LEU A 150 1.44 -1.76 -11.73
CA LEU A 150 1.00 -2.61 -10.62
C LEU A 150 2.16 -3.03 -9.72
N LEU A 151 3.32 -3.37 -10.30
CA LEU A 151 4.52 -3.71 -9.54
C LEU A 151 5.02 -2.51 -8.72
N PHE A 152 5.15 -1.33 -9.34
CA PHE A 152 5.56 -0.11 -8.64
C PHE A 152 4.59 0.24 -7.51
N LEU A 153 3.28 0.20 -7.77
CA LEU A 153 2.27 0.47 -6.75
C LEU A 153 2.33 -0.55 -5.59
N SER A 154 2.64 -1.81 -5.91
CA SER A 154 2.77 -2.87 -4.90
C SER A 154 4.01 -2.67 -4.04
N ILE A 155 5.15 -2.33 -4.63
CA ILE A 155 6.39 -2.03 -3.91
C ILE A 155 6.16 -0.81 -3.02
N ASP A 156 5.57 0.24 -3.58
CA ASP A 156 5.27 1.48 -2.88
C ASP A 156 4.35 1.23 -1.66
N GLY A 157 3.26 0.50 -1.83
CA GLY A 157 2.35 0.12 -0.74
C GLY A 157 3.02 -0.75 0.32
N ILE A 158 3.83 -1.76 -0.07
CA ILE A 158 4.54 -2.63 0.88
C ILE A 158 5.56 -1.85 1.69
N THR A 159 6.39 -1.03 1.03
CA THR A 159 7.45 -0.27 1.71
C THR A 159 6.93 0.87 2.58
N SER A 160 5.71 1.37 2.31
CA SER A 160 5.04 2.39 3.15
C SER A 160 4.50 1.82 4.46
N PHE A 161 4.04 0.55 4.47
CA PHE A 161 3.33 -0.03 5.61
C PHE A 161 4.00 -1.24 6.23
N SER A 162 5.08 -1.74 5.65
CA SER A 162 5.75 -2.95 6.14
C SER A 162 7.26 -2.84 6.07
N ILE A 163 7.92 -3.15 7.16
CA ILE A 163 9.38 -3.35 7.22
C ILE A 163 9.76 -4.81 6.92
N THR A 164 8.79 -5.64 6.53
CA THR A 164 9.00 -7.06 6.27
C THR A 164 10.05 -7.32 5.19
N PRO A 165 10.09 -6.60 4.04
CA PRO A 165 11.14 -6.80 3.04
C PRO A 165 12.55 -6.58 3.61
N LEU A 166 12.72 -5.56 4.44
CA LEU A 166 14.00 -5.26 5.08
C LEU A 166 14.42 -6.35 6.07
N ARG A 167 13.48 -6.85 6.87
CA ARG A 167 13.73 -7.99 7.79
C ARG A 167 14.06 -9.27 7.05
N MET A 168 13.35 -9.57 5.96
CA MET A 168 13.65 -10.73 5.12
C MET A 168 15.06 -10.67 4.56
N MET A 169 15.49 -9.51 4.05
CA MET A 169 16.87 -9.33 3.57
C MET A 169 17.90 -9.52 4.68
N SER A 170 17.63 -9.02 5.88
CA SER A 170 18.52 -9.23 7.03
C SER A 170 18.61 -10.71 7.41
N MET A 171 17.50 -11.45 7.39
CA MET A 171 17.50 -12.89 7.68
C MET A 171 18.24 -13.68 6.61
N ILE A 172 18.02 -13.38 5.33
CA ILE A 172 18.75 -14.00 4.20
C ILE A 172 20.24 -13.73 4.34
N GLY A 173 20.63 -12.47 4.58
CA GLY A 173 22.04 -12.07 4.78
C GLY A 173 22.69 -12.81 5.94
N LEU A 174 21.99 -12.93 7.08
CA LEU A 174 22.47 -13.70 8.23
C LEU A 174 22.65 -15.18 7.90
N SER A 175 21.71 -15.80 7.20
CA SER A 175 21.79 -17.20 6.79
C SER A 175 22.98 -17.46 5.86
N ILE A 176 23.18 -16.57 4.88
CA ILE A 176 24.31 -16.64 3.96
C ILE A 176 25.64 -16.46 4.73
N SER A 177 25.69 -15.52 5.67
CA SER A 177 26.88 -15.29 6.49
C SER A 177 27.26 -16.52 7.32
N ILE A 178 26.29 -17.16 7.95
CA ILE A 178 26.52 -18.39 8.73
C ILE A 178 27.03 -19.51 7.82
N LEU A 179 26.40 -19.73 6.66
CA LEU A 179 26.85 -20.72 5.69
C LEU A 179 28.28 -20.45 5.18
N SER A 180 28.63 -19.19 4.95
CA SER A 180 29.96 -18.78 4.54
C SER A 180 31.02 -19.08 5.61
N VAL A 181 30.69 -18.89 6.88
CA VAL A 181 31.61 -19.27 7.98
C VAL A 181 31.85 -20.78 8.02
N PHE A 182 30.81 -21.60 7.88
CA PHE A 182 30.96 -23.04 7.79
C PHE A 182 31.79 -23.47 6.59
N TYR A 183 31.55 -22.88 5.45
CA TYR A 183 32.30 -23.16 4.22
C TYR A 183 33.77 -22.75 4.37
N PHE A 184 34.05 -21.60 4.99
CA PHE A 184 35.41 -21.16 5.28
C PHE A 184 36.15 -22.13 6.20
N LEU A 185 35.51 -22.60 7.28
CA LEU A 185 36.09 -23.59 8.20
C LEU A 185 36.34 -24.93 7.47
N PHE A 186 35.42 -25.34 6.60
CA PHE A 186 35.57 -26.53 5.76
C PHE A 186 36.84 -26.47 4.86
N ILE A 187 37.03 -25.34 4.15
CA ILE A 187 38.23 -25.13 3.30
C ILE A 187 39.51 -25.17 4.13
N ILE A 188 39.53 -24.55 5.32
CA ILE A 188 40.72 -24.62 6.19
C ILE A 188 40.99 -26.07 6.61
N PHE A 189 39.97 -26.82 7.01
CA PHE A 189 40.11 -28.23 7.37
C PHE A 189 40.66 -29.06 6.22
N GLU A 190 40.10 -28.92 5.02
CA GLU A 190 40.54 -29.63 3.82
C GLU A 190 42.00 -29.31 3.49
N ARG A 191 42.40 -28.03 3.61
CA ARG A 191 43.79 -27.62 3.36
C ARG A 191 44.77 -28.18 4.37
N LEU A 192 44.41 -28.21 5.64
CA LEU A 192 45.32 -28.66 6.71
C LEU A 192 45.47 -30.21 6.75
N PHE A 193 44.41 -30.92 6.46
CA PHE A 193 44.37 -32.38 6.68
C PHE A 193 44.44 -33.20 5.41
N LEU A 194 43.95 -32.68 4.25
CA LEU A 194 43.85 -33.45 2.98
C LEU A 194 44.83 -33.01 1.90
N ASN A 195 45.60 -31.93 2.14
CA ASN A 195 46.66 -31.43 1.25
C ASN A 195 46.24 -31.23 -0.22
N THR A 196 44.98 -30.98 -0.49
CA THR A 196 44.39 -30.83 -1.83
C THR A 196 44.67 -29.44 -2.39
N SER A 197 45.13 -29.38 -3.65
CA SER A 197 45.20 -28.12 -4.39
C SER A 197 43.85 -27.84 -5.03
N ILE A 198 43.14 -26.82 -4.56
CA ILE A 198 41.85 -26.44 -5.13
C ILE A 198 42.09 -25.46 -6.29
N PRO A 199 41.86 -25.86 -7.56
CA PRO A 199 41.82 -24.93 -8.67
C PRO A 199 40.54 -24.09 -8.52
N GLY A 200 40.65 -22.80 -8.16
CA GLY A 200 39.51 -22.05 -7.66
C GLY A 200 39.24 -20.69 -8.28
N LEU A 201 40.02 -20.24 -9.28
CA LEU A 201 39.88 -18.89 -9.84
C LEU A 201 38.46 -18.61 -10.38
N THR A 202 37.92 -19.54 -11.16
CA THR A 202 36.57 -19.44 -11.73
C THR A 202 35.49 -19.43 -10.65
N SER A 203 35.62 -20.26 -9.63
CA SER A 203 34.70 -20.31 -8.50
C SER A 203 34.70 -19.01 -7.70
N ILE A 204 35.85 -18.38 -7.54
CA ILE A 204 35.97 -17.07 -6.87
C ILE A 204 35.23 -16.00 -7.67
N PHE A 205 35.39 -15.92 -9.00
CA PHE A 205 34.68 -14.95 -9.82
C PHE A 205 33.16 -15.13 -9.76
N VAL A 206 32.67 -16.36 -9.80
CA VAL A 206 31.23 -16.67 -9.67
C VAL A 206 30.71 -16.23 -8.30
N LEU A 207 31.40 -16.55 -7.22
CA LEU A 207 30.98 -16.18 -5.86
C LEU A 207 31.00 -14.65 -5.66
N VAL A 208 32.07 -13.96 -6.09
CA VAL A 208 32.17 -12.51 -5.97
C VAL A 208 31.05 -11.82 -6.77
N SER A 209 30.78 -12.29 -8.01
CA SER A 209 29.70 -11.73 -8.82
C SER A 209 28.33 -11.99 -8.22
N PHE A 210 28.08 -13.19 -7.68
CA PHE A 210 26.82 -13.54 -7.01
C PHE A 210 26.59 -12.67 -5.77
N PHE A 211 27.56 -12.61 -4.86
CA PHE A 211 27.44 -11.81 -3.66
C PHE A 211 27.37 -10.31 -3.95
N GLY A 212 28.12 -9.83 -4.94
CA GLY A 212 28.02 -8.45 -5.41
C GLY A 212 26.61 -8.12 -5.91
N GLY A 213 26.00 -9.01 -6.68
CA GLY A 213 24.62 -8.87 -7.14
C GLY A 213 23.61 -8.84 -5.99
N VAL A 214 23.72 -9.76 -5.04
CA VAL A 214 22.85 -9.78 -3.84
C VAL A 214 23.01 -8.49 -3.02
N GLN A 215 24.25 -8.03 -2.84
CA GLN A 215 24.54 -6.79 -2.11
C GLN A 215 23.92 -5.56 -2.78
N LEU A 216 23.98 -5.45 -4.11
CA LEU A 216 23.34 -4.36 -4.86
C LEU A 216 21.83 -4.37 -4.71
N ILE A 217 21.18 -5.55 -4.70
CA ILE A 217 19.75 -5.67 -4.44
C ILE A 217 19.41 -5.18 -3.03
N CYS A 218 20.17 -5.59 -2.01
CA CYS A 218 19.97 -5.14 -0.64
C CYS A 218 20.11 -3.62 -0.51
N LEU A 219 21.14 -3.03 -1.15
CA LEU A 219 21.36 -1.57 -1.17
C LEU A 219 20.19 -0.85 -1.88
N GLY A 220 19.66 -1.41 -2.97
CA GLY A 220 18.51 -0.88 -3.66
C GLY A 220 17.26 -0.82 -2.77
N ILE A 221 16.99 -1.89 -2.01
CA ILE A 221 15.86 -1.92 -1.05
C ILE A 221 16.06 -0.89 0.06
N ILE A 222 17.26 -0.80 0.63
CA ILE A 222 17.58 0.22 1.65
C ILE A 222 17.39 1.62 1.06
N GLY A 223 17.84 1.85 -0.17
CA GLY A 223 17.68 3.12 -0.88
C GLY A 223 16.22 3.54 -1.02
N GLU A 224 15.30 2.59 -1.27
CA GLU A 224 13.87 2.85 -1.34
C GLU A 224 13.31 3.35 0.00
N TYR A 225 13.68 2.71 1.12
CA TYR A 225 13.27 3.16 2.45
C TYR A 225 13.86 4.53 2.81
N ILE A 226 15.14 4.77 2.48
CA ILE A 226 15.77 6.08 2.70
C ILE A 226 15.07 7.15 1.86
N GLY A 227 14.70 6.85 0.62
CA GLY A 227 13.92 7.74 -0.24
C GLY A 227 12.61 8.16 0.41
N LYS A 228 11.85 7.22 0.97
CA LYS A 228 10.60 7.50 1.69
C LYS A 228 10.82 8.34 2.95
N ILE A 229 11.82 8.01 3.75
CA ILE A 229 12.18 8.82 4.92
C ILE A 229 12.53 10.26 4.50
N LEU A 230 13.25 10.44 3.41
CA LEU A 230 13.59 11.76 2.88
C LEU A 230 12.35 12.55 2.45
N MET A 231 11.37 11.89 1.82
CA MET A 231 10.11 12.56 1.42
C MET A 231 9.30 13.00 2.64
N GLU A 232 9.19 12.15 3.67
CA GLU A 232 8.54 12.50 4.94
C GLU A 232 9.30 13.61 5.68
N ALA A 233 10.63 13.55 5.73
CA ALA A 233 11.46 14.56 6.39
C ALA A 233 11.33 15.96 5.77
N LYS A 234 11.05 16.06 4.47
CA LYS A 234 10.82 17.34 3.78
C LYS A 234 9.55 18.04 4.23
N ARG A 235 8.58 17.36 4.83
CA ARG A 235 7.29 17.90 5.32
C ARG A 235 6.57 18.80 4.30
N ARG A 236 6.68 18.46 3.00
CA ARG A 236 5.95 19.17 1.96
C ARG A 236 4.46 18.85 2.08
N PRO A 237 3.54 19.83 1.91
CA PRO A 237 2.11 19.56 1.98
C PRO A 237 1.70 18.56 0.89
N SER A 238 0.83 17.60 1.22
CA SER A 238 0.36 16.56 0.32
C SER A 238 -0.34 17.13 -0.92
N TYR A 239 -0.89 18.35 -0.82
CA TYR A 239 -1.54 19.07 -1.93
C TYR A 239 -1.51 20.57 -1.72
N ILE A 240 -1.71 21.33 -2.79
CA ILE A 240 -1.85 22.79 -2.78
C ILE A 240 -3.17 23.14 -3.44
N ILE A 241 -4.05 23.81 -2.70
CA ILE A 241 -5.35 24.27 -3.22
C ILE A 241 -5.12 25.55 -4.04
N LYS A 242 -5.53 25.51 -5.33
CA LYS A 242 -5.55 26.69 -6.21
C LYS A 242 -6.83 27.50 -6.01
N LYS A 243 -7.98 26.82 -5.87
CA LYS A 243 -9.28 27.45 -5.71
C LYS A 243 -10.18 26.58 -4.86
N ASN A 244 -10.81 27.20 -3.88
CA ASN A 244 -11.85 26.56 -3.07
C ASN A 244 -13.17 27.29 -3.36
N MET A 245 -14.07 26.67 -4.11
CA MET A 245 -15.41 27.19 -4.36
C MET A 245 -16.39 26.50 -3.42
N ASN A 246 -16.81 27.18 -2.38
CA ASN A 246 -17.95 26.73 -1.60
C ASN A 246 -19.19 26.78 -2.48
N ILE A 247 -19.70 25.62 -2.90
CA ILE A 247 -21.00 25.50 -3.54
C ILE A 247 -22.09 25.58 -2.46
N THR A 248 -22.13 26.68 -1.75
CA THR A 248 -23.23 27.05 -0.88
C THR A 248 -23.91 28.23 -1.57
N LYS A 249 -24.89 27.91 -2.39
CA LYS A 249 -26.03 28.69 -2.91
C LYS A 249 -26.24 28.34 -4.40
N GLY A 250 -26.77 27.20 -4.63
CA GLY A 250 -27.51 26.85 -5.82
C GLY A 250 -28.77 26.18 -5.33
N VAL A 251 -29.74 26.99 -4.98
CA VAL A 251 -31.12 26.56 -4.78
C VAL A 251 -31.56 25.85 -6.04
N VAL A 252 -31.81 24.55 -5.93
CA VAL A 252 -32.69 23.86 -6.87
C VAL A 252 -34.04 24.54 -6.73
N LYS A 253 -34.40 25.32 -7.72
CA LYS A 253 -35.77 25.68 -8.02
C LYS A 253 -36.40 24.60 -8.87
#